data_1646e17a650a86a1413f28d52541d056
#
_entry.id   1646e17a650a86a1413f28d52541d056
#
_cell.length_a   1.000
_cell.length_b   1.000
_cell.length_c   1.000
_cell.angle_alpha   90.00
_cell.angle_beta   90.00
_cell.angle_gamma   90.00
#
_symmetry.space_group_name_H-M   'P 1'
#
loop_
_entity.id
_entity.type
_entity.pdbx_description
1 polymer ?
#
loop_
_entity_poly.entity_id
_entity_poly.type
_entity_poly.pdbx_seq_one_letter_code
_entity_poly.pdbx_strand_id
1 'polypeptide(L)'
;MGLLLPLSCVLLLSAALLAAASDFLPRSESSVRPLFARRQIAEEGAARVAKRSLPAWLAAAPLHKIRRRSTEQGDSCEALQGNDAKLAANTHRYTFNDLSGSVSLAWVGDGTGVILALTTFQVPFFMIRLGQSKLYRSENYGKSFQDVTSLIDNTFIRSEFGIAIGPENSGKVILTGDVSGGHGSRIFTSDDFGKSFTHRDLPFVPLMQITYNPENSTVLLVLSKSNELWLSEDFGSTWNKVHNTVCLVKWGRKNSIFFTAGLNGSCIDQGMLELRRTTDYGKTIKTVASKIYSFGLGGRFIFASVMTGKGTLRMIYVSVDQGETWNMAQLPPVGHEQFYSILAANDEMVFMHVDEPGDTGFGTIYVSDDRGTVYSKSLERHLYTTTGGDTDFTNVTSLRGVFVTSVLAEGDSVQSVVSFDQGGEWVPLRKPANSKCDATAKDPEKCSLHIHAAYSTAMRLNVPMLPLSEPNAVGLVLAHGSVGDSISVMKPDVYVSDDGGYSWMKALDGPHHYAILDSGGLLVAVEHSPTQPINKIK
;
A
#
# COMPACT_ATOMS: atom_id res chain seq x y z
N MET A 1 46.72 1.93 21.42
CA MET A 1 46.25 0.55 21.22
C MET A 1 44.74 0.59 21.32
N GLY A 2 44.13 0.72 20.19
CA GLY A 2 42.67 0.85 20.02
C GLY A 2 42.09 -0.45 19.58
N LEU A 3 40.93 -0.77 20.08
CA LEU A 3 40.06 -1.83 19.56
C LEU A 3 38.79 -1.18 19.05
N LEU A 4 38.73 -1.07 17.72
CA LEU A 4 37.52 -0.86 16.95
C LEU A 4 36.73 -2.17 16.96
N LEU A 5 35.52 -2.15 17.48
CA LEU A 5 34.52 -3.19 17.25
C LEU A 5 33.44 -2.65 16.32
N PRO A 6 33.08 -3.38 15.27
CA PRO A 6 32.07 -2.93 14.31
C PRO A 6 30.66 -3.16 14.83
N LEU A 7 29.81 -2.13 14.74
CA LEU A 7 28.37 -2.24 14.86
C LEU A 7 27.82 -2.92 13.58
N SER A 8 27.65 -4.22 13.66
CA SER A 8 26.87 -4.99 12.69
C SER A 8 26.41 -6.23 13.45
N CYS A 9 25.25 -6.16 14.08
CA CYS A 9 24.47 -7.32 14.54
C CYS A 9 23.25 -6.87 15.33
N VAL A 10 22.21 -6.44 14.62
CA VAL A 10 20.83 -6.59 15.10
C VAL A 10 20.02 -7.00 13.88
N LEU A 11 20.15 -8.24 13.54
CA LEU A 11 19.20 -8.98 12.68
C LEU A 11 19.52 -10.48 12.88
N LEU A 12 18.46 -11.25 13.08
CA LEU A 12 18.43 -12.70 13.09
C LEU A 12 18.84 -13.39 14.40
N LEU A 13 17.80 -13.73 15.15
CA LEU A 13 17.74 -15.03 15.82
C LEU A 13 16.30 -15.50 15.82
N SER A 14 15.94 -16.18 14.75
CA SER A 14 14.85 -17.13 14.69
C SER A 14 15.45 -18.50 14.98
N ALA A 15 15.08 -19.15 16.06
CA ALA A 15 15.19 -20.59 16.18
C ALA A 15 14.32 -21.13 17.29
N ALA A 16 13.33 -21.89 16.87
CA ALA A 16 12.81 -23.14 17.38
C ALA A 16 12.42 -23.26 18.86
N LEU A 17 11.16 -23.64 19.10
CA LEU A 17 10.85 -24.88 19.80
C LEU A 17 9.34 -25.21 19.75
N LEU A 18 9.08 -26.47 19.47
CA LEU A 18 7.82 -27.18 19.30
C LEU A 18 6.93 -27.19 20.53
N ALA A 19 5.60 -27.12 20.36
CA ALA A 19 4.65 -28.09 20.92
C ALA A 19 3.18 -27.77 20.59
N ALA A 20 2.48 -28.78 20.06
CA ALA A 20 1.05 -29.08 20.12
C ALA A 20 0.02 -27.98 19.79
N ALA A 21 -0.41 -27.98 18.54
CA ALA A 21 -1.59 -27.26 18.04
C ALA A 21 -2.87 -28.10 18.17
N SER A 22 -3.38 -28.33 19.39
CA SER A 22 -4.67 -28.98 19.60
C SER A 22 -5.79 -28.07 20.10
N ASP A 23 -5.48 -26.78 20.44
CA ASP A 23 -6.44 -25.85 21.07
C ASP A 23 -6.54 -24.51 20.35
N PHE A 24 -6.65 -24.53 19.02
CA PHE A 24 -6.61 -23.29 18.23
C PHE A 24 -7.95 -22.53 18.16
N LEU A 25 -9.08 -23.20 18.27
CA LEU A 25 -10.41 -22.62 18.14
C LEU A 25 -11.25 -22.86 19.40
N PRO A 26 -12.12 -21.91 19.81
CA PRO A 26 -13.11 -22.20 20.83
C PRO A 26 -14.02 -23.33 20.34
N ARG A 27 -14.09 -24.41 21.10
CA ARG A 27 -14.99 -25.54 20.83
C ARG A 27 -16.43 -25.06 20.87
N SER A 28 -17.08 -24.96 19.71
CA SER A 28 -18.53 -25.11 19.66
C SER A 28 -18.79 -26.61 19.55
N GLU A 29 -19.41 -27.18 20.56
CA GLU A 29 -19.95 -28.53 20.51
C GLU A 29 -21.10 -28.55 19.48
N SER A 30 -20.79 -28.97 18.26
CA SER A 30 -21.76 -29.55 17.34
C SER A 30 -21.05 -30.62 16.53
N SER A 31 -21.47 -31.85 16.78
CA SER A 31 -21.03 -33.08 16.14
C SER A 31 -21.19 -32.99 14.62
N VAL A 32 -20.10 -32.88 13.88
CA VAL A 32 -20.08 -33.16 12.45
C VAL A 32 -19.36 -34.49 12.24
N ARG A 33 -20.15 -35.50 11.91
CA ARG A 33 -19.63 -36.80 11.45
C ARG A 33 -18.97 -36.63 10.08
N PRO A 34 -17.83 -37.27 9.80
CA PRO A 34 -17.23 -37.23 8.48
C PRO A 34 -17.99 -38.19 7.54
N LEU A 35 -18.63 -37.63 6.53
CA LEU A 35 -19.20 -38.38 5.40
C LEU A 35 -18.17 -38.45 4.27
N PHE A 36 -17.26 -39.39 4.36
CA PHE A 36 -16.59 -39.91 3.18
C PHE A 36 -17.39 -41.07 2.60
N ALA A 37 -18.24 -40.80 1.62
CA ALA A 37 -18.82 -41.80 0.75
C ALA A 37 -18.07 -41.75 -0.60
N ARG A 38 -17.27 -42.75 -0.86
CA ARG A 38 -16.82 -43.11 -2.22
C ARG A 38 -18.06 -43.31 -3.09
N ARG A 39 -18.20 -42.52 -4.13
CA ARG A 39 -19.08 -42.86 -5.26
C ARG A 39 -18.24 -42.92 -6.52
N GLN A 40 -18.11 -44.14 -7.04
CA GLN A 40 -17.73 -44.44 -8.42
C GLN A 40 -18.79 -43.77 -9.30
N ILE A 41 -18.34 -42.91 -10.22
CA ILE A 41 -19.19 -42.40 -11.30
C ILE A 41 -18.78 -43.19 -12.54
N ALA A 42 -19.70 -44.02 -12.98
CA ALA A 42 -19.65 -44.64 -14.29
C ALA A 42 -19.84 -43.60 -15.39
N GLU A 43 -19.07 -43.75 -16.44
CA GLU A 43 -19.28 -43.06 -17.71
C GLU A 43 -20.66 -43.41 -18.26
N GLU A 44 -21.48 -42.44 -18.57
CA GLU A 44 -22.43 -42.43 -19.68
C GLU A 44 -23.29 -41.15 -19.67
N GLY A 45 -23.41 -40.51 -20.81
CA GLY A 45 -24.53 -39.61 -21.07
C GLY A 45 -24.21 -38.17 -21.47
N ALA A 46 -23.77 -37.98 -22.70
CA ALA A 46 -24.00 -36.73 -23.39
C ALA A 46 -25.51 -36.45 -23.47
N ALA A 47 -26.00 -35.44 -22.78
CA ALA A 47 -27.39 -34.99 -22.92
C ALA A 47 -27.59 -33.51 -22.70
N ARG A 48 -27.89 -32.81 -23.78
CA ARG A 48 -28.80 -31.66 -23.94
C ARG A 48 -28.57 -30.48 -23.00
N VAL A 49 -27.80 -29.52 -23.51
CA VAL A 49 -27.92 -28.11 -23.09
C VAL A 49 -29.31 -27.62 -23.46
N ALA A 50 -30.20 -27.53 -22.50
CA ALA A 50 -31.49 -26.84 -22.64
C ALA A 50 -31.21 -25.35 -22.80
N LYS A 51 -31.50 -24.79 -23.97
CA LYS A 51 -31.60 -23.34 -24.20
C LYS A 51 -32.65 -22.79 -23.26
N ARG A 52 -32.25 -22.19 -22.14
CA ARG A 52 -33.10 -21.28 -21.38
C ARG A 52 -33.21 -19.99 -22.18
N SER A 53 -34.39 -19.71 -22.71
CA SER A 53 -34.75 -18.41 -23.29
C SER A 53 -34.62 -17.31 -22.22
N LEU A 54 -33.82 -16.29 -22.51
CA LEU A 54 -33.74 -15.07 -21.70
C LEU A 54 -35.11 -14.43 -21.56
N PRO A 55 -35.46 -13.87 -20.40
CA PRO A 55 -36.73 -13.18 -20.19
C PRO A 55 -36.87 -11.98 -21.16
N ALA A 56 -38.06 -11.78 -21.69
CA ALA A 56 -38.37 -10.80 -22.75
C ALA A 56 -38.08 -9.33 -22.39
N TRP A 57 -37.88 -8.99 -21.10
CA TRP A 57 -37.54 -7.62 -20.67
C TRP A 57 -36.05 -7.26 -20.91
N LEU A 58 -35.19 -8.24 -21.14
CA LEU A 58 -33.78 -8.00 -21.48
C LEU A 58 -33.56 -7.71 -22.98
N ALA A 59 -34.58 -7.91 -23.80
CA ALA A 59 -34.50 -7.68 -25.24
C ALA A 59 -34.88 -6.25 -25.67
N ALA A 60 -35.32 -5.39 -24.77
CA ALA A 60 -35.86 -4.07 -25.05
C ALA A 60 -35.01 -2.87 -24.62
N ALA A 61 -33.77 -3.09 -24.15
CA ALA A 61 -32.84 -1.98 -23.95
C ALA A 61 -32.27 -1.58 -25.30
N PRO A 62 -32.42 -0.31 -25.77
CA PRO A 62 -31.77 0.12 -26.98
C PRO A 62 -30.25 -0.01 -26.77
N LEU A 63 -29.63 -0.89 -27.53
CA LEU A 63 -28.20 -0.92 -27.71
C LEU A 63 -27.81 0.49 -28.22
N HIS A 64 -27.38 1.36 -27.30
CA HIS A 64 -26.59 2.50 -27.71
C HIS A 64 -25.42 1.91 -28.50
N LYS A 65 -25.46 2.06 -29.80
CA LYS A 65 -24.32 1.84 -30.67
C LYS A 65 -23.19 2.64 -30.05
N ILE A 66 -22.28 1.95 -29.38
CA ILE A 66 -20.95 2.48 -29.09
C ILE A 66 -20.40 2.72 -30.50
N ARG A 67 -20.52 3.96 -30.97
CA ARG A 67 -19.86 4.42 -32.18
C ARG A 67 -18.39 4.17 -31.90
N ARG A 68 -17.81 3.11 -32.48
CA ARG A 68 -16.37 3.07 -32.66
C ARG A 68 -16.02 4.42 -33.23
N ARG A 69 -15.29 5.24 -32.49
CA ARG A 69 -14.56 6.35 -33.07
C ARG A 69 -13.70 5.69 -34.13
N SER A 70 -14.10 5.84 -35.37
CA SER A 70 -13.26 5.49 -36.49
C SER A 70 -11.96 6.22 -36.26
N THR A 71 -10.87 5.48 -36.24
CA THR A 71 -9.54 6.02 -36.45
C THR A 71 -9.52 6.53 -37.90
N GLU A 72 -10.19 7.64 -38.13
CA GLU A 72 -9.92 8.45 -39.29
C GLU A 72 -8.62 9.17 -39.04
N GLN A 73 -7.64 8.72 -39.77
CA GLN A 73 -6.49 9.43 -40.30
C GLN A 73 -6.22 10.82 -39.70
N GLY A 74 -5.11 10.93 -39.01
CA GLY A 74 -4.36 12.17 -39.00
C GLY A 74 -4.88 13.22 -38.05
N ASP A 75 -4.97 12.94 -36.75
CA ASP A 75 -4.69 13.99 -35.79
C ASP A 75 -3.18 14.26 -35.89
N SER A 76 -2.91 15.26 -36.73
CA SER A 76 -1.57 15.76 -36.99
C SER A 76 -0.92 16.21 -35.66
N CYS A 77 0.40 16.20 -35.60
CA CYS A 77 1.20 16.77 -34.48
C CYS A 77 0.80 18.21 -34.10
N GLU A 78 0.01 18.90 -34.90
CA GLU A 78 -0.55 20.23 -34.61
C GLU A 78 -1.58 20.24 -33.48
N ALA A 79 -2.37 19.16 -33.29
CA ALA A 79 -3.30 19.04 -32.18
C ALA A 79 -2.54 18.83 -30.84
N LEU A 80 -1.39 18.16 -30.87
CA LEU A 80 -0.49 18.01 -29.72
C LEU A 80 0.19 19.34 -29.36
N GLN A 81 0.62 20.15 -30.33
CA GLN A 81 1.22 21.46 -30.07
C GLN A 81 0.26 22.44 -29.37
N GLY A 82 -1.04 22.36 -29.65
CA GLY A 82 -2.06 23.14 -28.95
C GLY A 82 -2.22 22.74 -27.49
N ASN A 83 -2.01 21.47 -27.15
CA ASN A 83 -2.05 20.99 -25.77
C ASN A 83 -0.78 21.32 -25.00
N ASP A 84 0.39 21.33 -25.63
CA ASP A 84 1.65 21.76 -25.01
C ASP A 84 1.59 23.22 -24.56
N ALA A 85 1.01 24.11 -25.37
CA ALA A 85 0.81 25.50 -25.00
C ALA A 85 -0.15 25.68 -23.81
N LYS A 86 -1.24 24.89 -23.77
CA LYS A 86 -2.16 24.86 -22.63
C LYS A 86 -1.51 24.29 -21.38
N LEU A 87 -0.73 23.22 -21.50
CA LEU A 87 0.01 22.63 -20.40
C LEU A 87 1.04 23.61 -19.85
N ALA A 88 1.82 24.26 -20.71
CA ALA A 88 2.78 25.28 -20.31
C ALA A 88 2.13 26.48 -19.62
N ALA A 89 0.96 26.92 -20.11
CA ALA A 89 0.20 28.02 -19.50
C ALA A 89 -0.38 27.67 -18.12
N ASN A 90 -0.64 26.37 -17.86
CA ASN A 90 -1.17 25.86 -16.60
C ASN A 90 -0.09 25.27 -15.69
N THR A 91 1.17 25.28 -16.12
CA THR A 91 2.29 24.82 -15.30
C THR A 91 2.80 25.98 -14.43
N HIS A 92 2.77 25.79 -13.13
CA HIS A 92 3.31 26.74 -12.17
C HIS A 92 4.53 26.14 -11.48
N ARG A 93 5.55 26.98 -11.25
CA ARG A 93 6.76 26.60 -10.54
C ARG A 93 6.89 27.43 -9.27
N TYR A 94 7.05 26.75 -8.14
CA TYR A 94 7.38 27.38 -6.88
C TYR A 94 8.73 26.87 -6.37
N THR A 95 9.56 27.74 -5.80
CA THR A 95 10.87 27.40 -5.24
C THR A 95 10.85 27.65 -3.75
N PHE A 96 11.13 26.63 -2.96
CA PHE A 96 11.37 26.77 -1.53
C PHE A 96 12.84 27.17 -1.31
N ASN A 97 13.07 28.28 -0.62
CA ASN A 97 14.43 28.77 -0.31
C ASN A 97 14.95 28.16 0.99
N ASP A 98 14.81 26.85 1.14
CA ASP A 98 15.22 26.11 2.32
C ASP A 98 16.50 25.35 2.10
N LEU A 99 17.19 25.02 3.22
CA LEU A 99 18.26 24.06 3.21
C LEU A 99 17.70 22.70 2.84
N SER A 100 18.41 21.97 1.98
CA SER A 100 17.96 20.71 1.43
C SER A 100 17.67 19.64 2.48
N GLY A 101 16.54 18.99 2.34
CA GLY A 101 16.08 17.89 3.16
C GLY A 101 15.01 17.09 2.42
N SER A 102 14.14 16.44 3.14
CA SER A 102 12.95 15.81 2.56
C SER A 102 11.80 16.82 2.45
N VAL A 103 10.96 16.65 1.44
CA VAL A 103 9.68 17.36 1.30
C VAL A 103 8.56 16.35 1.32
N SER A 104 7.57 16.62 2.17
CA SER A 104 6.29 15.90 2.17
C SER A 104 5.19 16.85 1.73
N LEU A 105 4.44 16.46 0.72
CA LEU A 105 3.27 17.20 0.24
C LEU A 105 2.00 16.52 0.71
N ALA A 106 1.03 17.31 1.14
CA ALA A 106 -0.27 16.82 1.56
C ALA A 106 -1.39 17.68 0.97
N TRP A 107 -2.31 17.05 0.28
CA TRP A 107 -3.55 17.65 -0.18
C TRP A 107 -4.59 17.62 0.93
N VAL A 108 -5.18 18.75 1.25
CA VAL A 108 -6.10 18.86 2.39
C VAL A 108 -7.53 19.07 1.92
N GLY A 109 -8.01 18.15 1.11
CA GLY A 109 -9.39 18.06 0.63
C GLY A 109 -9.61 18.53 -0.81
N ASP A 110 -10.40 17.76 -1.53
CA ASP A 110 -10.74 18.01 -2.93
C ASP A 110 -11.47 19.33 -3.13
N GLY A 111 -11.11 20.07 -4.17
CA GLY A 111 -11.72 21.34 -4.51
C GLY A 111 -11.36 22.52 -3.60
N THR A 112 -10.55 22.31 -2.55
CA THR A 112 -10.20 23.36 -1.59
C THR A 112 -9.06 24.26 -2.06
N GLY A 113 -8.21 23.76 -2.97
CA GLY A 113 -6.96 24.43 -3.38
C GLY A 113 -5.87 24.39 -2.32
N VAL A 114 -6.10 23.72 -1.17
CA VAL A 114 -5.17 23.73 -0.04
C VAL A 114 -4.15 22.60 -0.16
N ILE A 115 -2.88 22.98 -0.19
CA ILE A 115 -1.74 22.07 -0.15
C ILE A 115 -0.87 22.45 1.04
N LEU A 116 -0.50 21.47 1.86
CA LEU A 116 0.54 21.60 2.86
C LEU A 116 1.85 21.03 2.32
N ALA A 117 2.93 21.75 2.46
CA ALA A 117 4.27 21.29 2.17
C ALA A 117 5.10 21.37 3.46
N LEU A 118 5.62 20.23 3.87
CA LEU A 118 6.52 20.12 5.01
C LEU A 118 7.93 19.86 4.49
N THR A 119 8.85 20.76 4.78
CA THR A 119 10.27 20.54 4.52
C THR A 119 10.96 20.20 5.83
N THR A 120 11.78 19.14 5.81
CA THR A 120 12.56 18.73 6.97
C THR A 120 14.03 18.69 6.63
N PHE A 121 14.84 19.33 7.45
CA PHE A 121 16.28 19.30 7.35
C PHE A 121 16.82 18.24 8.32
N GLN A 122 17.51 17.24 7.79
CA GLN A 122 18.19 16.23 8.59
C GLN A 122 19.65 16.63 8.80
N VAL A 123 20.00 16.93 10.03
CA VAL A 123 21.39 17.13 10.45
C VAL A 123 22.09 15.77 10.66
N PRO A 124 23.40 15.68 10.47
CA PRO A 124 24.16 14.48 10.81
C PRO A 124 23.87 13.95 12.20
N PHE A 125 23.91 12.64 12.37
CA PHE A 125 23.49 11.88 13.58
C PHE A 125 23.92 12.46 14.94
N PHE A 126 25.06 13.12 15.01
CA PHE A 126 25.58 13.76 16.24
C PHE A 126 24.92 15.11 16.56
N MET A 127 24.11 15.66 15.65
CA MET A 127 23.40 16.93 15.80
C MET A 127 21.86 16.77 15.73
N ILE A 128 21.33 15.61 16.02
CA ILE A 128 19.87 15.26 15.89
C ILE A 128 18.95 16.27 16.62
N ARG A 129 19.46 16.97 17.63
CA ARG A 129 18.70 17.97 18.39
C ARG A 129 18.49 19.31 17.66
N LEU A 130 19.07 19.47 16.46
CA LEU A 130 18.99 20.69 15.66
C LEU A 130 18.18 20.51 14.37
N GLY A 131 17.46 19.41 14.23
CA GLY A 131 16.52 19.24 13.10
C GLY A 131 15.48 20.35 13.11
N GLN A 132 15.28 20.99 11.96
CA GLN A 132 14.23 21.99 11.76
C GLN A 132 13.23 21.49 10.73
N SER A 133 11.98 21.75 11.00
CA SER A 133 10.91 21.56 10.02
C SER A 133 10.33 22.93 9.69
N LYS A 134 10.01 23.15 8.40
CA LYS A 134 9.23 24.28 7.98
C LYS A 134 7.94 23.81 7.35
N LEU A 135 6.88 24.50 7.66
CA LEU A 135 5.55 24.24 7.15
C LEU A 135 5.12 25.37 6.22
N TYR A 136 4.74 25.01 5.02
CA TYR A 136 4.19 25.91 4.02
C TYR A 136 2.77 25.52 3.68
N ARG A 137 1.94 26.52 3.40
CA ARG A 137 0.54 26.33 3.03
C ARG A 137 0.20 27.10 1.76
N SER A 138 -0.44 26.43 0.82
CA SER A 138 -1.06 27.02 -0.37
C SER A 138 -2.57 27.00 -0.23
N GLU A 139 -3.26 27.98 -0.80
CA GLU A 139 -4.72 28.04 -0.93
C GLU A 139 -5.16 28.14 -2.41
N ASN A 140 -4.23 28.05 -3.33
CA ASN A 140 -4.45 28.31 -4.75
C ASN A 140 -3.83 27.25 -5.66
N TYR A 141 -3.95 25.98 -5.25
CA TYR A 141 -3.46 24.84 -6.02
C TYR A 141 -1.95 24.86 -6.26
N GLY A 142 -1.17 25.33 -5.26
CA GLY A 142 0.29 25.35 -5.34
C GLY A 142 0.89 26.47 -6.19
N LYS A 143 0.09 27.44 -6.66
CA LYS A 143 0.60 28.60 -7.41
C LYS A 143 1.48 29.50 -6.54
N SER A 144 1.17 29.57 -5.26
CA SER A 144 1.99 30.23 -4.25
C SER A 144 1.86 29.51 -2.90
N PHE A 145 2.90 29.62 -2.09
CA PHE A 145 2.92 29.08 -0.74
C PHE A 145 3.27 30.19 0.26
N GLN A 146 2.65 30.15 1.42
CA GLN A 146 2.95 30.98 2.56
C GLN A 146 3.74 30.16 3.58
N ASP A 147 4.79 30.71 4.16
CA ASP A 147 5.49 30.13 5.30
C ASP A 147 4.60 30.28 6.54
N VAL A 148 4.14 29.17 7.08
CA VAL A 148 3.31 29.07 8.28
C VAL A 148 4.01 28.29 9.39
N THR A 149 5.32 28.23 9.36
CA THR A 149 6.17 27.50 10.33
C THR A 149 5.92 27.94 11.78
N SER A 150 5.52 29.19 12.00
CA SER A 150 5.16 29.67 13.34
C SER A 150 4.00 28.91 13.98
N LEU A 151 3.13 28.26 13.19
CA LEU A 151 2.01 27.47 13.69
C LEU A 151 2.45 26.14 14.34
N ILE A 152 3.68 25.70 14.10
CA ILE A 152 4.25 24.46 14.68
C ILE A 152 5.33 24.75 15.73
N ASP A 153 5.42 25.98 16.25
CA ASP A 153 6.33 26.41 17.34
C ASP A 153 7.79 25.97 17.12
N ASN A 154 8.28 26.00 15.89
CA ASN A 154 9.60 25.49 15.48
C ASN A 154 9.86 24.03 15.91
N THR A 155 8.81 23.23 16.10
CA THR A 155 8.92 21.81 16.45
C THR A 155 9.42 21.02 15.25
N PHE A 156 10.31 20.06 15.51
CA PHE A 156 10.72 19.11 14.48
C PHE A 156 9.58 18.12 14.21
N ILE A 157 8.95 18.20 13.03
CA ILE A 157 7.93 17.26 12.58
C ILE A 157 8.62 16.07 11.92
N ARG A 158 8.19 14.86 12.26
CA ARG A 158 8.79 13.63 11.75
C ARG A 158 8.55 13.50 10.25
N SER A 159 9.59 13.17 9.48
CA SER A 159 9.49 13.03 8.03
C SER A 159 8.72 11.78 7.57
N GLU A 160 8.84 10.68 8.33
CA GLU A 160 8.30 9.39 7.91
C GLU A 160 6.78 9.26 8.10
N PHE A 161 6.22 9.87 9.15
CA PHE A 161 4.81 9.80 9.48
C PHE A 161 4.29 11.08 10.17
N GLY A 162 4.88 12.21 9.80
CA GLY A 162 4.61 13.49 10.46
C GLY A 162 3.30 14.13 10.07
N ILE A 163 2.73 13.85 8.90
CA ILE A 163 1.46 14.41 8.43
C ILE A 163 0.44 13.31 8.25
N ALA A 164 -0.70 13.43 8.94
CA ALA A 164 -1.87 12.59 8.72
C ALA A 164 -3.06 13.47 8.34
N ILE A 165 -3.63 13.22 7.17
CA ILE A 165 -4.81 13.93 6.66
C ILE A 165 -6.05 13.10 6.99
N GLY A 166 -7.08 13.77 7.49
CA GLY A 166 -8.36 13.13 7.83
C GLY A 166 -9.10 12.61 6.60
N PRO A 167 -9.99 11.62 6.80
CA PRO A 167 -10.77 11.04 5.72
C PRO A 167 -11.74 12.06 5.13
N GLU A 168 -12.09 11.85 3.85
CA GLU A 168 -12.98 12.71 3.07
C GLU A 168 -12.54 14.20 3.15
N ASN A 169 -13.39 15.12 2.91
CA ASN A 169 -13.09 16.56 3.03
C ASN A 169 -13.30 17.09 4.46
N SER A 170 -12.85 16.35 5.47
CA SER A 170 -13.05 16.70 6.89
C SER A 170 -12.29 17.95 7.34
N GLY A 171 -11.32 18.41 6.55
CA GLY A 171 -10.44 19.52 6.93
C GLY A 171 -9.44 19.20 8.04
N LYS A 172 -9.44 17.94 8.52
CA LYS A 172 -8.62 17.53 9.65
C LYS A 172 -7.20 17.20 9.24
N VAL A 173 -6.25 17.72 10.00
CA VAL A 173 -4.82 17.47 9.82
C VAL A 173 -4.19 17.20 11.18
N ILE A 174 -3.33 16.19 11.26
CA ILE A 174 -2.49 15.92 12.43
C ILE A 174 -1.03 16.00 11.99
N LEU A 175 -0.24 16.80 12.70
CA LEU A 175 1.21 16.80 12.58
C LEU A 175 1.80 16.17 13.85
N THR A 176 2.77 15.27 13.69
CA THR A 176 3.44 14.60 14.81
C THR A 176 4.89 15.05 14.87
N GLY A 177 5.29 15.62 15.98
CA GLY A 177 6.63 16.14 16.20
C GLY A 177 7.27 15.66 17.48
N ASP A 178 8.56 15.96 17.60
CA ASP A 178 9.35 15.66 18.79
C ASP A 178 9.59 16.93 19.60
N VAL A 179 9.38 16.84 20.93
CA VAL A 179 9.58 17.96 21.84
C VAL A 179 11.08 18.20 22.02
N SER A 180 11.53 19.44 21.77
CA SER A 180 12.93 19.80 21.92
C SER A 180 13.43 19.62 23.36
N GLY A 181 14.53 18.89 23.50
CA GLY A 181 15.19 18.68 24.82
C GLY A 181 14.57 17.62 25.71
N GLY A 182 13.50 16.93 25.30
CA GLY A 182 12.79 15.93 26.08
C GLY A 182 12.63 14.59 25.39
N HIS A 183 12.15 13.61 26.15
CA HIS A 183 11.78 12.28 25.67
C HIS A 183 10.29 12.20 25.29
N GLY A 184 9.69 13.29 24.82
CA GLY A 184 8.26 13.42 24.54
C GLY A 184 7.94 13.61 23.06
N SER A 185 6.69 13.39 22.73
CA SER A 185 6.13 13.68 21.40
C SER A 185 4.97 14.66 21.55
N ARG A 186 4.79 15.48 20.55
CA ARG A 186 3.74 16.51 20.46
C ARG A 186 2.94 16.31 19.19
N ILE A 187 1.64 16.50 19.27
CA ILE A 187 0.79 16.60 18.09
C ILE A 187 0.28 18.02 17.92
N PHE A 188 0.12 18.39 16.68
CA PHE A 188 -0.59 19.58 16.24
C PHE A 188 -1.82 19.13 15.48
N THR A 189 -2.99 19.57 15.90
CA THR A 189 -4.28 19.21 15.28
C THR A 189 -4.93 20.44 14.68
N SER A 190 -5.44 20.30 13.47
CA SER A 190 -6.21 21.30 12.74
C SER A 190 -7.51 20.68 12.26
N ASP A 191 -8.61 21.42 12.30
CA ASP A 191 -9.92 21.07 11.75
C ASP A 191 -10.41 22.08 10.69
N ASP A 192 -9.52 22.99 10.27
CA ASP A 192 -9.77 24.09 9.35
C ASP A 192 -8.83 24.08 8.13
N PHE A 193 -8.49 22.90 7.63
CA PHE A 193 -7.61 22.70 6.48
C PHE A 193 -6.18 23.23 6.70
N GLY A 194 -5.66 23.11 7.93
CA GLY A 194 -4.31 23.55 8.27
C GLY A 194 -4.13 25.06 8.33
N LYS A 195 -5.20 25.83 8.48
CA LYS A 195 -5.14 27.27 8.66
C LYS A 195 -4.70 27.67 10.07
N SER A 196 -5.16 26.90 11.06
CA SER A 196 -4.72 27.01 12.43
C SER A 196 -4.40 25.64 13.02
N PHE A 197 -3.56 25.59 14.05
CA PHE A 197 -3.22 24.38 14.76
C PHE A 197 -3.30 24.60 16.26
N THR A 198 -3.84 23.60 16.96
CA THR A 198 -3.70 23.47 18.42
C THR A 198 -2.70 22.37 18.72
N HIS A 199 -1.84 22.56 19.73
CA HIS A 199 -0.84 21.56 20.07
C HIS A 199 -1.12 20.90 21.43
N ARG A 200 -0.69 19.65 21.55
CA ARG A 200 -0.77 18.88 22.81
C ARG A 200 0.41 17.92 22.91
N ASP A 201 0.97 17.81 24.12
CA ASP A 201 1.99 16.81 24.40
C ASP A 201 1.32 15.47 24.64
N LEU A 202 1.90 14.41 24.06
CA LEU A 202 1.39 13.05 24.17
C LEU A 202 1.95 12.37 25.43
N PRO A 203 1.16 11.57 26.15
CA PRO A 203 1.64 10.77 27.28
C PRO A 203 2.48 9.56 26.86
N PHE A 204 2.72 9.39 25.55
CA PHE A 204 3.48 8.29 24.95
C PHE A 204 4.26 8.79 23.73
N VAL A 205 5.18 7.96 23.25
CA VAL A 205 5.90 8.20 21.98
C VAL A 205 5.31 7.31 20.90
N PRO A 206 4.73 7.85 19.82
CA PRO A 206 4.20 7.08 18.71
C PRO A 206 5.28 6.23 18.03
N LEU A 207 4.96 4.97 17.74
CA LEU A 207 5.80 4.06 16.95
C LEU A 207 5.56 4.25 15.45
N MET A 208 4.34 4.60 15.09
CA MET A 208 3.85 4.73 13.72
C MET A 208 2.93 5.93 13.59
N GLN A 209 2.48 6.22 12.39
CA GLN A 209 1.51 7.28 12.12
C GLN A 209 0.23 7.10 12.93
N ILE A 210 -0.28 8.20 13.49
CA ILE A 210 -1.63 8.23 14.08
C ILE A 210 -2.64 8.03 12.96
N THR A 211 -3.52 7.05 13.13
CA THR A 211 -4.52 6.68 12.12
C THR A 211 -5.90 7.14 12.53
N TYR A 212 -6.65 7.65 11.55
CA TYR A 212 -8.07 7.98 11.74
C TYR A 212 -8.93 6.73 11.64
N ASN A 213 -10.03 6.72 12.39
CA ASN A 213 -11.10 5.78 12.13
C ASN A 213 -11.71 6.09 10.75
N PRO A 214 -11.89 5.08 9.87
CA PRO A 214 -12.43 5.30 8.53
C PRO A 214 -13.86 5.89 8.49
N GLU A 215 -14.67 5.65 9.54
CA GLU A 215 -16.06 6.10 9.61
C GLU A 215 -16.26 7.35 10.49
N ASN A 216 -15.28 7.65 11.36
CA ASN A 216 -15.37 8.80 12.27
C ASN A 216 -14.00 9.49 12.43
N SER A 217 -13.83 10.61 11.78
CA SER A 217 -12.57 11.38 11.78
C SER A 217 -12.17 11.99 13.13
N THR A 218 -13.00 11.91 14.17
CA THR A 218 -12.62 12.34 15.52
C THR A 218 -11.95 11.25 16.34
N VAL A 219 -12.10 9.99 15.91
CA VAL A 219 -11.53 8.84 16.59
C VAL A 219 -10.18 8.49 16.00
N LEU A 220 -9.18 8.43 16.87
CA LEU A 220 -7.78 8.23 16.49
C LEU A 220 -7.22 7.00 17.20
N LEU A 221 -6.33 6.29 16.52
CA LEU A 221 -5.66 5.10 17.03
C LEU A 221 -4.16 5.18 16.78
N VAL A 222 -3.37 4.76 17.76
CA VAL A 222 -1.91 4.74 17.63
C VAL A 222 -1.28 3.65 18.50
N LEU A 223 -0.21 3.06 17.99
CA LEU A 223 0.68 2.18 18.73
C LEU A 223 1.89 2.98 19.19
N SER A 224 2.21 2.89 20.49
CA SER A 224 3.39 3.53 21.09
C SER A 224 4.66 2.71 20.92
N LYS A 225 5.81 3.34 21.08
CA LYS A 225 7.12 2.64 21.13
C LYS A 225 7.22 1.64 22.28
N SER A 226 6.37 1.76 23.32
CA SER A 226 6.25 0.81 24.41
C SER A 226 5.29 -0.34 24.11
N ASN A 227 4.86 -0.50 22.87
CA ASN A 227 3.86 -1.49 22.43
C ASN A 227 2.50 -1.35 23.14
N GLU A 228 2.13 -0.14 23.53
CA GLU A 228 0.83 0.16 24.12
C GLU A 228 -0.11 0.70 23.03
N LEU A 229 -1.35 0.23 23.04
CA LEU A 229 -2.39 0.71 22.16
C LEU A 229 -3.15 1.87 22.82
N TRP A 230 -3.14 3.02 22.17
CA TRP A 230 -3.79 4.23 22.62
C TRP A 230 -4.88 4.68 21.65
N LEU A 231 -5.98 5.18 22.18
CA LEU A 231 -7.15 5.65 21.44
C LEU A 231 -7.60 7.00 21.99
N SER A 232 -8.00 7.88 21.06
CA SER A 232 -8.67 9.14 21.35
C SER A 232 -10.02 9.14 20.66
N GLU A 233 -11.08 9.60 21.35
CA GLU A 233 -12.43 9.77 20.80
C GLU A 233 -12.75 11.25 20.47
N ASP A 234 -11.83 12.17 20.81
CA ASP A 234 -12.02 13.63 20.77
C ASP A 234 -10.93 14.36 19.96
N PHE A 235 -10.51 13.74 18.85
CA PHE A 235 -9.50 14.28 17.94
C PHE A 235 -8.17 14.64 18.61
N GLY A 236 -7.70 13.76 19.50
CA GLY A 236 -6.40 13.87 20.16
C GLY A 236 -6.38 14.80 21.39
N SER A 237 -7.55 15.28 21.86
CA SER A 237 -7.63 16.10 23.07
C SER A 237 -7.34 15.28 24.32
N THR A 238 -7.87 14.06 24.39
CA THR A 238 -7.60 13.08 25.43
C THR A 238 -7.22 11.72 24.86
N TRP A 239 -6.41 10.95 25.58
CA TRP A 239 -5.93 9.65 25.15
C TRP A 239 -6.14 8.60 26.23
N ASN A 240 -6.78 7.50 25.86
CA ASN A 240 -7.01 6.34 26.72
C ASN A 240 -6.15 5.18 26.26
N LYS A 241 -5.48 4.52 27.20
CA LYS A 241 -4.75 3.30 26.94
C LYS A 241 -5.70 2.12 26.87
N VAL A 242 -5.81 1.49 25.70
CA VAL A 242 -6.71 0.36 25.42
C VAL A 242 -6.08 -0.96 25.87
N HIS A 243 -4.80 -1.15 25.56
CA HIS A 243 -4.11 -2.42 25.87
C HIS A 243 -2.60 -2.23 25.99
N ASN A 244 -1.97 -3.07 26.79
CA ASN A 244 -0.51 -3.21 26.90
C ASN A 244 -0.04 -4.33 25.95
N THR A 245 1.19 -4.25 25.49
CA THR A 245 1.87 -5.31 24.72
C THR A 245 1.12 -5.71 23.46
N VAL A 246 0.79 -4.72 22.64
CA VAL A 246 0.19 -4.90 21.33
C VAL A 246 1.30 -4.95 20.28
N CYS A 247 1.28 -5.98 19.44
CA CYS A 247 2.33 -6.23 18.46
C CYS A 247 2.00 -5.63 17.09
N LEU A 248 0.73 -5.71 16.69
CA LEU A 248 0.20 -5.16 15.45
C LEU A 248 -1.24 -4.75 15.66
N VAL A 249 -1.66 -3.64 15.08
CA VAL A 249 -3.04 -3.14 15.15
C VAL A 249 -3.50 -2.68 13.77
N LYS A 250 -4.77 -2.94 13.47
CA LYS A 250 -5.43 -2.47 12.24
C LYS A 250 -6.88 -2.11 12.52
N TRP A 251 -7.35 -1.06 11.85
CA TRP A 251 -8.78 -0.79 11.75
C TRP A 251 -9.47 -1.86 10.90
N GLY A 252 -10.54 -2.41 11.41
CA GLY A 252 -11.47 -3.26 10.68
C GLY A 252 -12.70 -2.48 10.23
N ARG A 253 -13.74 -3.19 9.81
CA ARG A 253 -15.03 -2.61 9.42
C ARG A 253 -15.90 -2.28 10.65
N LYS A 254 -16.84 -1.36 10.50
CA LYS A 254 -17.84 -1.01 11.54
C LYS A 254 -17.17 -0.67 12.87
N ASN A 255 -16.22 0.24 12.85
CA ASN A 255 -15.47 0.69 14.03
C ASN A 255 -14.72 -0.41 14.79
N SER A 256 -14.56 -1.60 14.23
CA SER A 256 -13.80 -2.67 14.87
C SER A 256 -12.31 -2.39 14.82
N ILE A 257 -11.61 -2.75 15.88
CA ILE A 257 -10.16 -2.71 15.98
C ILE A 257 -9.68 -4.13 16.20
N PHE A 258 -8.79 -4.59 15.31
CA PHE A 258 -8.12 -5.88 15.44
C PHE A 258 -6.66 -5.65 15.84
N PHE A 259 -6.21 -6.38 16.84
CA PHE A 259 -4.81 -6.30 17.26
C PHE A 259 -4.30 -7.63 17.75
N THR A 260 -3.00 -7.84 17.62
CA THR A 260 -2.33 -9.01 18.22
C THR A 260 -1.68 -8.64 19.52
N ALA A 261 -1.77 -9.55 20.48
CA ALA A 261 -1.08 -9.48 21.77
C ALA A 261 -0.32 -10.79 22.01
N GLY A 262 0.89 -10.70 22.56
CA GLY A 262 1.66 -11.88 22.92
C GLY A 262 1.07 -12.60 24.11
N LEU A 263 0.89 -13.91 24.05
CA LEU A 263 0.44 -14.74 25.18
C LEU A 263 1.35 -14.60 26.41
N ASN A 264 2.66 -14.44 26.18
CA ASN A 264 3.67 -14.27 27.23
C ASN A 264 4.05 -12.80 27.45
N GLY A 265 3.27 -11.85 26.96
CA GLY A 265 3.61 -10.43 27.00
C GLY A 265 4.76 -10.03 26.07
N SER A 266 5.16 -10.89 25.13
CA SER A 266 6.23 -10.66 24.16
C SER A 266 5.67 -10.68 22.73
N CYS A 267 6.16 -9.79 21.89
CA CYS A 267 5.83 -9.77 20.45
C CYS A 267 6.81 -10.60 19.58
N ILE A 268 7.83 -11.18 20.20
CA ILE A 268 8.91 -11.89 19.50
C ILE A 268 8.54 -13.36 19.25
N ASP A 269 7.70 -13.92 20.12
CA ASP A 269 7.35 -15.34 20.09
C ASP A 269 6.30 -15.62 19.00
N GLN A 270 6.79 -15.89 17.81
CA GLN A 270 5.95 -16.25 16.64
C GLN A 270 5.18 -17.55 16.91
N GLY A 271 3.89 -17.55 16.57
CA GLY A 271 2.98 -18.66 16.89
C GLY A 271 2.42 -18.63 18.31
N MET A 272 2.77 -17.63 19.11
CA MET A 272 2.26 -17.41 20.47
C MET A 272 1.50 -16.09 20.59
N LEU A 273 0.88 -15.63 19.49
CA LEU A 273 0.06 -14.43 19.48
C LEU A 273 -1.42 -14.79 19.58
N GLU A 274 -2.16 -13.92 20.23
CA GLU A 274 -3.62 -13.88 20.19
C GLU A 274 -4.08 -12.76 19.29
N LEU A 275 -5.06 -13.04 18.44
CA LEU A 275 -5.81 -12.01 17.73
C LEU A 275 -6.99 -11.59 18.59
N ARG A 276 -7.05 -10.32 18.91
CA ARG A 276 -8.11 -9.72 19.71
C ARG A 276 -8.88 -8.68 18.90
N ARG A 277 -10.15 -8.53 19.25
CA ARG A 277 -11.07 -7.57 18.63
C ARG A 277 -11.78 -6.75 19.69
N THR A 278 -11.96 -5.47 19.43
CA THR A 278 -12.92 -4.59 20.12
C THR A 278 -13.78 -3.87 19.09
N THR A 279 -15.05 -3.60 19.44
CA THR A 279 -16.03 -2.87 18.61
C THR A 279 -16.60 -1.65 19.32
N ASP A 280 -16.15 -1.40 20.54
CA ASP A 280 -16.62 -0.34 21.45
C ASP A 280 -15.46 0.50 22.00
N TYR A 281 -14.44 0.69 21.16
CA TYR A 281 -13.24 1.50 21.47
C TYR A 281 -12.45 1.03 22.70
N GLY A 282 -12.42 -0.30 22.92
CA GLY A 282 -11.63 -0.91 23.96
C GLY A 282 -12.34 -1.13 25.29
N LYS A 283 -13.65 -0.83 25.39
CA LYS A 283 -14.44 -1.13 26.60
C LYS A 283 -14.60 -2.63 26.82
N THR A 284 -14.80 -3.37 25.73
CA THR A 284 -14.77 -4.83 25.72
C THR A 284 -13.78 -5.35 24.70
N ILE A 285 -13.03 -6.39 25.05
CA ILE A 285 -12.03 -7.02 24.18
C ILE A 285 -12.33 -8.52 24.13
N LYS A 286 -12.47 -9.04 22.91
CA LYS A 286 -12.70 -10.47 22.66
C LYS A 286 -11.51 -11.07 21.96
N THR A 287 -11.00 -12.21 22.44
CA THR A 287 -10.04 -13.03 21.68
C THR A 287 -10.80 -13.80 20.61
N VAL A 288 -10.40 -13.62 19.33
CA VAL A 288 -11.05 -14.24 18.18
C VAL A 288 -10.20 -15.35 17.55
N ALA A 289 -8.90 -15.38 17.83
CA ALA A 289 -8.00 -16.48 17.48
C ALA A 289 -6.79 -16.51 18.44
N SER A 290 -6.19 -17.67 18.64
CA SER A 290 -5.04 -17.86 19.52
C SER A 290 -3.96 -18.69 18.82
N LYS A 291 -2.73 -18.60 19.32
CA LYS A 291 -1.56 -19.33 18.77
C LYS A 291 -1.36 -19.05 17.29
N ILE A 292 -1.55 -17.81 16.88
CA ILE A 292 -1.30 -17.38 15.51
C ILE A 292 0.13 -16.90 15.35
N TYR A 293 0.63 -16.95 14.12
CA TYR A 293 1.90 -16.40 13.69
C TYR A 293 1.78 -14.93 13.30
N SER A 294 0.76 -14.61 12.52
CA SER A 294 0.45 -13.26 12.04
C SER A 294 -1.00 -13.17 11.61
N PHE A 295 -1.49 -11.96 11.39
CA PHE A 295 -2.80 -11.72 10.80
C PHE A 295 -2.76 -10.65 9.71
N GLY A 296 -3.74 -10.69 8.82
CA GLY A 296 -3.96 -9.70 7.78
C GLY A 296 -5.44 -9.36 7.65
N LEU A 297 -5.72 -8.13 7.22
CA LEU A 297 -7.06 -7.68 6.85
C LEU A 297 -7.06 -7.27 5.39
N GLY A 298 -8.13 -7.63 4.68
CA GLY A 298 -8.34 -7.22 3.30
C GLY A 298 -9.83 -7.26 2.96
N GLY A 299 -10.42 -6.14 2.55
CA GLY A 299 -11.85 -6.05 2.34
C GLY A 299 -12.64 -6.52 3.56
N ARG A 300 -13.52 -7.52 3.37
CA ARG A 300 -14.24 -8.17 4.48
C ARG A 300 -13.51 -9.33 5.12
N PHE A 301 -12.36 -9.73 4.57
CA PHE A 301 -11.63 -10.92 4.98
C PHE A 301 -10.66 -10.62 6.11
N ILE A 302 -10.58 -11.54 7.05
CA ILE A 302 -9.57 -11.57 8.11
C ILE A 302 -8.80 -12.85 7.94
N PHE A 303 -7.49 -12.76 7.84
CA PHE A 303 -6.59 -13.89 7.68
C PHE A 303 -5.77 -14.10 8.95
N ALA A 304 -5.60 -15.36 9.33
CA ALA A 304 -4.70 -15.75 10.40
C ALA A 304 -3.75 -16.85 9.88
N SER A 305 -2.45 -16.62 10.02
CA SER A 305 -1.41 -17.60 9.72
C SER A 305 -1.16 -18.47 10.95
N VAL A 306 -1.22 -19.78 10.80
CA VAL A 306 -1.17 -20.75 11.89
C VAL A 306 -0.18 -21.85 11.58
N MET A 307 0.58 -22.28 12.58
CA MET A 307 1.46 -23.44 12.46
C MET A 307 0.66 -24.73 12.37
N THR A 308 1.07 -25.67 11.53
CA THR A 308 0.48 -27.02 11.51
C THR A 308 0.82 -27.77 12.79
N GLY A 309 0.09 -28.85 13.10
CA GLY A 309 0.31 -29.65 14.31
C GLY A 309 1.72 -30.23 14.45
N LYS A 310 2.48 -30.33 13.37
CA LYS A 310 3.89 -30.75 13.38
C LYS A 310 4.88 -29.58 13.56
N GLY A 311 4.40 -28.33 13.58
CA GLY A 311 5.21 -27.13 13.79
C GLY A 311 6.19 -26.77 12.68
N THR A 312 6.10 -27.40 11.51
CA THR A 312 7.05 -27.19 10.41
C THR A 312 6.49 -26.35 9.27
N LEU A 313 5.18 -26.32 9.12
CA LEU A 313 4.50 -25.61 8.05
C LEU A 313 3.45 -24.67 8.61
N ARG A 314 3.18 -23.59 7.90
CA ARG A 314 2.10 -22.63 8.21
C ARG A 314 0.99 -22.76 7.18
N MET A 315 -0.22 -22.52 7.64
CA MET A 315 -1.45 -22.51 6.83
C MET A 315 -2.22 -21.23 7.11
N ILE A 316 -3.03 -20.80 6.17
CA ILE A 316 -3.91 -19.64 6.31
C ILE A 316 -5.32 -20.11 6.65
N TYR A 317 -5.87 -19.46 7.66
CA TYR A 317 -7.30 -19.50 7.98
C TYR A 317 -7.92 -18.16 7.66
N VAL A 318 -9.16 -18.17 7.20
CA VAL A 318 -9.92 -16.98 6.80
C VAL A 318 -11.24 -16.91 7.55
N SER A 319 -11.59 -15.71 7.97
CA SER A 319 -12.90 -15.36 8.52
C SER A 319 -13.52 -14.24 7.68
N VAL A 320 -14.83 -14.32 7.44
CA VAL A 320 -15.64 -13.29 6.76
C VAL A 320 -16.69 -12.65 7.68
N ASP A 321 -16.73 -13.08 8.93
CA ASP A 321 -17.69 -12.67 9.96
C ASP A 321 -17.02 -12.02 11.18
N GLN A 322 -15.94 -11.29 10.93
CA GLN A 322 -15.15 -10.58 11.93
C GLN A 322 -14.50 -11.48 13.01
N GLY A 323 -14.12 -12.68 12.64
CA GLY A 323 -13.41 -13.62 13.52
C GLY A 323 -14.33 -14.51 14.37
N GLU A 324 -15.64 -14.56 14.08
CA GLU A 324 -16.54 -15.46 14.77
C GLU A 324 -16.35 -16.90 14.32
N THR A 325 -16.18 -17.12 13.01
CA THR A 325 -15.88 -18.43 12.43
C THR A 325 -14.65 -18.38 11.54
N TRP A 326 -13.91 -19.49 11.47
CA TRP A 326 -12.67 -19.59 10.72
C TRP A 326 -12.70 -20.82 9.81
N ASN A 327 -12.31 -20.66 8.56
CA ASN A 327 -12.19 -21.71 7.57
C ASN A 327 -10.74 -21.76 7.05
N MET A 328 -10.26 -22.97 6.76
CA MET A 328 -8.95 -23.15 6.17
C MET A 328 -8.97 -22.71 4.70
N ALA A 329 -8.04 -21.86 4.30
CA ALA A 329 -7.81 -21.50 2.91
C ALA A 329 -7.10 -22.64 2.19
N GLN A 330 -7.54 -22.99 0.98
CA GLN A 330 -6.93 -24.01 0.13
C GLN A 330 -5.73 -23.43 -0.63
N LEU A 331 -4.71 -23.03 0.12
CA LEU A 331 -3.43 -22.56 -0.40
C LEU A 331 -2.34 -23.57 -0.06
N PRO A 332 -1.25 -23.62 -0.85
CA PRO A 332 -0.09 -24.41 -0.49
C PRO A 332 0.43 -24.01 0.90
N PRO A 333 0.72 -24.97 1.78
CA PRO A 333 1.34 -24.63 3.07
C PRO A 333 2.76 -24.14 2.85
N VAL A 334 3.19 -23.15 3.64
CA VAL A 334 4.52 -22.56 3.54
C VAL A 334 5.42 -22.97 4.69
N GLY A 335 6.69 -23.16 4.39
CA GLY A 335 7.74 -23.45 5.36
C GLY A 335 8.13 -22.22 6.19
N HIS A 336 9.13 -22.40 7.04
CA HIS A 336 9.57 -21.34 7.95
C HIS A 336 10.15 -20.11 7.22
N GLU A 337 10.86 -20.34 6.13
CA GLU A 337 11.51 -19.28 5.33
C GLU A 337 10.61 -18.70 4.23
N GLN A 338 9.43 -19.28 4.02
CA GLN A 338 8.45 -18.84 3.04
C GLN A 338 7.40 -17.94 3.70
N PHE A 339 6.62 -17.21 2.90
CA PHE A 339 5.58 -16.32 3.41
C PHE A 339 4.32 -16.31 2.54
N TYR A 340 3.25 -15.79 3.13
CA TYR A 340 2.04 -15.37 2.45
C TYR A 340 1.94 -13.86 2.49
N SER A 341 1.60 -13.22 1.38
CA SER A 341 1.31 -11.77 1.33
C SER A 341 -0.04 -11.52 0.70
N ILE A 342 -0.88 -10.75 1.39
CA ILE A 342 -2.11 -10.21 0.83
C ILE A 342 -1.72 -9.03 -0.06
N LEU A 343 -1.86 -9.18 -1.36
CA LEU A 343 -1.48 -8.16 -2.33
C LEU A 343 -2.59 -7.14 -2.53
N ALA A 344 -3.81 -7.62 -2.70
CA ALA A 344 -5.02 -6.82 -2.79
C ALA A 344 -6.22 -7.62 -2.31
N ALA A 345 -7.23 -6.93 -1.80
CA ALA A 345 -8.50 -7.54 -1.44
C ALA A 345 -9.63 -6.53 -1.56
N ASN A 346 -10.79 -7.01 -1.97
CA ASN A 346 -12.06 -6.30 -1.91
C ASN A 346 -13.10 -7.16 -1.18
N ASP A 347 -14.39 -6.88 -1.33
CA ASP A 347 -15.43 -7.67 -0.69
C ASP A 347 -15.75 -8.99 -1.38
N GLU A 348 -15.18 -9.22 -2.56
CA GLU A 348 -15.51 -10.37 -3.41
C GLU A 348 -14.33 -11.34 -3.57
N MET A 349 -13.09 -10.85 -3.49
CA MET A 349 -11.90 -11.66 -3.75
C MET A 349 -10.64 -11.13 -3.07
N VAL A 350 -9.65 -11.99 -2.99
CA VAL A 350 -8.30 -11.69 -2.46
C VAL A 350 -7.24 -12.18 -3.43
N PHE A 351 -6.23 -11.35 -3.65
CA PHE A 351 -4.98 -11.72 -4.31
C PHE A 351 -3.95 -12.06 -3.25
N MET A 352 -3.49 -13.30 -3.26
CA MET A 352 -2.53 -13.81 -2.30
C MET A 352 -1.25 -14.25 -3.02
N HIS A 353 -0.13 -13.68 -2.64
CA HIS A 353 1.18 -14.20 -3.02
C HIS A 353 1.55 -15.35 -2.08
N VAL A 354 1.99 -16.45 -2.64
CA VAL A 354 2.55 -17.60 -1.94
C VAL A 354 3.96 -17.81 -2.45
N ASP A 355 4.91 -17.74 -1.56
CA ASP A 355 6.32 -17.88 -1.87
C ASP A 355 6.66 -19.31 -2.29
N GLU A 356 7.53 -19.47 -3.28
CA GLU A 356 8.02 -20.78 -3.72
C GLU A 356 9.05 -21.36 -2.73
N PRO A 357 9.16 -22.69 -2.61
CA PRO A 357 10.18 -23.30 -1.75
C PRO A 357 11.61 -22.95 -2.19
N GLY A 358 12.43 -22.58 -1.23
CA GLY A 358 13.81 -22.13 -1.44
C GLY A 358 13.90 -20.62 -1.62
N ASP A 359 15.13 -20.09 -1.68
CA ASP A 359 15.40 -18.66 -1.92
C ASP A 359 15.40 -18.35 -3.42
N THR A 360 14.24 -18.45 -4.04
CA THR A 360 14.08 -18.34 -5.50
C THR A 360 13.89 -16.90 -5.97
N GLY A 361 13.52 -15.97 -5.07
CA GLY A 361 13.17 -14.60 -5.40
C GLY A 361 11.83 -14.45 -6.13
N PHE A 362 11.04 -15.52 -6.25
CA PHE A 362 9.71 -15.47 -6.85
C PHE A 362 8.73 -16.44 -6.17
N GLY A 363 7.45 -16.17 -6.33
CA GLY A 363 6.34 -17.00 -5.88
C GLY A 363 5.20 -17.02 -6.90
N THR A 364 4.04 -17.45 -6.45
CA THR A 364 2.83 -17.55 -7.28
C THR A 364 1.72 -16.69 -6.70
N ILE A 365 1.03 -15.91 -7.55
CA ILE A 365 -0.20 -15.20 -7.18
C ILE A 365 -1.38 -16.15 -7.34
N TYR A 366 -2.19 -16.20 -6.29
CA TYR A 366 -3.47 -16.91 -6.26
C TYR A 366 -4.61 -15.91 -6.06
N VAL A 367 -5.75 -16.19 -6.69
CA VAL A 367 -6.99 -15.41 -6.56
C VAL A 367 -8.06 -16.25 -5.90
N SER A 368 -8.72 -15.72 -4.89
CA SER A 368 -9.72 -16.45 -4.11
C SER A 368 -11.12 -16.41 -4.73
N ASP A 369 -11.97 -17.33 -4.23
CA ASP A 369 -13.42 -17.22 -4.31
C ASP A 369 -13.94 -16.07 -3.41
N ASP A 370 -15.26 -15.86 -3.42
CA ASP A 370 -15.93 -14.85 -2.58
C ASP A 370 -15.89 -15.15 -1.07
N ARG A 371 -15.46 -16.33 -0.65
CA ARG A 371 -15.29 -16.72 0.76
C ARG A 371 -13.85 -16.64 1.23
N GLY A 372 -12.90 -16.45 0.31
CA GLY A 372 -11.48 -16.49 0.61
C GLY A 372 -10.96 -17.87 0.95
N THR A 373 -11.68 -18.94 0.58
CA THR A 373 -11.37 -20.32 0.94
C THR A 373 -10.78 -21.14 -0.20
N VAL A 374 -11.28 -20.97 -1.42
CA VAL A 374 -10.79 -21.68 -2.61
C VAL A 374 -9.98 -20.71 -3.46
N TYR A 375 -8.82 -21.17 -3.92
CA TYR A 375 -7.89 -20.33 -4.66
C TYR A 375 -7.53 -20.93 -6.00
N SER A 376 -7.47 -20.10 -7.02
CA SER A 376 -6.98 -20.41 -8.35
C SER A 376 -5.66 -19.71 -8.63
N LYS A 377 -4.76 -20.37 -9.35
CA LYS A 377 -3.51 -19.76 -9.81
C LYS A 377 -3.80 -18.66 -10.80
N SER A 378 -3.17 -17.49 -10.62
CA SER A 378 -3.29 -16.32 -11.49
C SER A 378 -1.98 -16.01 -12.22
N LEU A 379 -0.86 -15.92 -11.52
CA LEU A 379 0.43 -15.56 -12.09
C LEU A 379 1.55 -16.33 -11.42
N GLU A 380 2.36 -17.03 -12.22
CA GLU A 380 3.57 -17.70 -11.76
C GLU A 380 4.81 -16.80 -11.88
N ARG A 381 5.88 -17.16 -11.17
CA ARG A 381 7.16 -16.43 -11.16
C ARG A 381 7.02 -14.94 -10.78
N HIS A 382 6.03 -14.63 -9.95
CA HIS A 382 5.82 -13.30 -9.40
C HIS A 382 6.99 -12.89 -8.50
N LEU A 383 7.66 -11.80 -8.86
CA LEU A 383 8.88 -11.33 -8.20
C LEU A 383 8.63 -10.82 -6.79
N TYR A 384 9.51 -11.14 -5.85
CA TYR A 384 9.58 -10.51 -4.54
C TYR A 384 11.02 -10.15 -4.15
N THR A 385 11.18 -9.30 -3.13
CA THR A 385 12.48 -8.94 -2.58
C THR A 385 12.86 -9.90 -1.46
N THR A 386 14.00 -10.60 -1.57
CA THR A 386 14.45 -11.58 -0.58
C THR A 386 14.77 -10.96 0.79
N THR A 387 14.99 -9.66 0.85
CA THR A 387 15.33 -8.93 2.08
C THR A 387 14.13 -8.47 2.90
N GLY A 388 12.96 -8.30 2.29
CA GLY A 388 11.77 -7.75 2.96
C GLY A 388 10.46 -8.47 2.64
N GLY A 389 10.44 -9.35 1.63
CA GLY A 389 9.21 -9.98 1.14
C GLY A 389 8.28 -9.01 0.41
N ASP A 390 8.76 -7.81 0.07
CA ASP A 390 7.99 -6.83 -0.69
C ASP A 390 7.87 -7.26 -2.15
N THR A 391 6.74 -6.96 -2.77
CA THR A 391 6.46 -7.26 -4.18
C THR A 391 6.18 -5.98 -4.96
N ASP A 392 6.34 -6.04 -6.27
CA ASP A 392 5.99 -4.94 -7.17
C ASP A 392 4.48 -4.85 -7.46
N PHE A 393 3.68 -5.69 -6.83
CA PHE A 393 2.24 -5.72 -7.08
C PHE A 393 1.60 -4.38 -6.74
N THR A 394 1.03 -3.76 -7.75
CA THR A 394 0.34 -2.47 -7.67
C THR A 394 -1.12 -2.65 -8.06
N ASN A 395 -2.02 -2.38 -7.13
CA ASN A 395 -3.43 -2.21 -7.42
C ASN A 395 -3.65 -0.82 -8.01
N VAL A 396 -4.10 -0.74 -9.26
CA VAL A 396 -4.49 0.52 -9.90
C VAL A 396 -5.84 0.94 -9.34
N THR A 397 -5.83 1.72 -8.27
CA THR A 397 -7.05 2.11 -7.53
C THR A 397 -7.97 3.02 -8.35
N SER A 398 -7.43 3.72 -9.35
CA SER A 398 -8.17 4.60 -10.26
C SER A 398 -9.02 3.87 -11.30
N LEU A 399 -8.83 2.55 -11.46
CA LEU A 399 -9.63 1.73 -12.37
C LEU A 399 -9.79 0.31 -11.80
N ARG A 400 -11.05 -0.10 -11.56
CA ARG A 400 -11.34 -1.40 -10.95
C ARG A 400 -10.82 -2.57 -11.81
N GLY A 401 -10.15 -3.53 -11.16
CA GLY A 401 -9.71 -4.78 -11.78
C GLY A 401 -8.39 -4.70 -12.54
N VAL A 402 -7.69 -3.58 -12.44
CA VAL A 402 -6.38 -3.40 -13.07
C VAL A 402 -5.27 -3.57 -12.06
N PHE A 403 -4.30 -4.42 -12.39
CA PHE A 403 -3.13 -4.68 -11.57
C PHE A 403 -1.87 -4.67 -12.42
N VAL A 404 -0.79 -4.13 -11.86
CA VAL A 404 0.55 -4.14 -12.47
C VAL A 404 1.50 -4.82 -11.51
N THR A 405 2.40 -5.66 -12.03
CA THR A 405 3.45 -6.27 -11.21
C THR A 405 4.66 -6.65 -12.04
N SER A 406 5.67 -7.24 -11.40
CA SER A 406 6.89 -7.74 -12.05
C SER A 406 7.00 -9.25 -11.93
N VAL A 407 7.49 -9.87 -12.98
CA VAL A 407 7.78 -11.31 -13.04
C VAL A 407 9.24 -11.54 -13.37
N LEU A 408 9.78 -12.65 -12.88
CA LEU A 408 11.08 -13.14 -13.28
C LEU A 408 10.92 -13.98 -14.54
N ALA A 409 11.20 -13.39 -15.70
CA ALA A 409 11.11 -14.07 -16.99
C ALA A 409 12.23 -15.10 -17.18
N GLU A 410 12.17 -15.87 -18.27
CA GLU A 410 13.25 -16.79 -18.65
C GLU A 410 14.57 -16.03 -18.83
N GLY A 411 15.66 -16.61 -18.31
CA GLY A 411 16.98 -15.99 -18.32
C GLY A 411 17.17 -14.90 -17.25
N ASP A 412 16.39 -14.97 -16.17
CA ASP A 412 16.47 -14.12 -14.97
C ASP A 412 16.29 -12.60 -15.24
N SER A 413 15.65 -12.26 -16.35
CA SER A 413 15.27 -10.89 -16.64
C SER A 413 13.96 -10.51 -15.93
N VAL A 414 13.91 -9.30 -15.37
CA VAL A 414 12.71 -8.79 -14.71
C VAL A 414 11.86 -8.04 -15.73
N GLN A 415 10.59 -8.42 -15.83
CA GLN A 415 9.63 -7.80 -16.75
C GLN A 415 8.38 -7.38 -16.01
N SER A 416 7.80 -6.25 -16.39
CA SER A 416 6.51 -5.83 -15.86
C SER A 416 5.37 -6.36 -16.71
N VAL A 417 4.31 -6.78 -16.01
CA VAL A 417 3.07 -7.28 -16.62
C VAL A 417 1.86 -6.56 -16.03
N VAL A 418 0.80 -6.46 -16.80
CA VAL A 418 -0.47 -5.85 -16.41
C VAL A 418 -1.62 -6.81 -16.66
N SER A 419 -2.59 -6.80 -15.75
CA SER A 419 -3.88 -7.46 -15.94
C SER A 419 -4.98 -6.41 -15.93
N PHE A 420 -5.96 -6.55 -16.85
CA PHE A 420 -7.13 -5.68 -16.96
C PHE A 420 -8.45 -6.39 -16.59
N ASP A 421 -8.37 -7.65 -16.20
CA ASP A 421 -9.50 -8.54 -15.97
C ASP A 421 -9.44 -9.25 -14.60
N GLN A 422 -8.92 -8.54 -13.59
CA GLN A 422 -8.83 -9.03 -12.21
C GLN A 422 -7.89 -10.24 -12.07
N GLY A 423 -6.78 -10.26 -12.81
CA GLY A 423 -5.76 -11.30 -12.71
C GLY A 423 -6.05 -12.56 -13.53
N GLY A 424 -7.02 -12.53 -14.44
CA GLY A 424 -7.32 -13.64 -15.33
C GLY A 424 -6.24 -13.84 -16.39
N GLU A 425 -5.85 -12.74 -17.05
CA GLU A 425 -4.77 -12.72 -18.02
C GLU A 425 -3.74 -11.64 -17.69
N TRP A 426 -2.47 -11.94 -17.90
CA TRP A 426 -1.36 -11.03 -17.68
C TRP A 426 -0.57 -10.83 -18.98
N VAL A 427 -0.41 -9.57 -19.38
CA VAL A 427 0.30 -9.19 -20.60
C VAL A 427 1.40 -8.18 -20.33
N PRO A 428 2.49 -8.14 -21.14
CA PRO A 428 3.50 -7.10 -21.03
C PRO A 428 2.91 -5.69 -21.21
N LEU A 429 3.45 -4.69 -20.52
CA LEU A 429 3.04 -3.30 -20.72
C LEU A 429 3.44 -2.83 -22.11
N ARG A 430 2.64 -1.94 -22.70
CA ARG A 430 2.92 -1.37 -24.02
C ARG A 430 4.06 -0.37 -23.94
N LYS A 431 4.92 -0.39 -24.96
CA LYS A 431 5.95 0.64 -25.14
C LYS A 431 5.29 2.00 -25.39
N PRO A 432 5.66 3.06 -24.63
CA PRO A 432 5.16 4.40 -24.88
C PRO A 432 5.56 4.93 -26.26
N ALA A 433 4.64 5.58 -26.96
CA ALA A 433 4.90 6.10 -28.30
C ALA A 433 5.98 7.19 -28.34
N ASN A 434 6.09 7.98 -27.27
CA ASN A 434 7.07 9.07 -27.12
C ASN A 434 8.40 8.63 -26.46
N SER A 435 8.66 7.32 -26.34
CA SER A 435 9.89 6.80 -25.76
C SER A 435 10.60 5.86 -26.73
N LYS A 436 11.92 5.97 -26.74
CA LYS A 436 12.78 5.05 -27.47
C LYS A 436 13.15 3.86 -26.59
N CYS A 437 13.40 2.71 -27.22
CA CYS A 437 13.96 1.56 -26.53
C CYS A 437 15.36 1.89 -26.03
N ASP A 438 15.72 1.36 -24.86
CA ASP A 438 17.07 1.47 -24.31
C ASP A 438 18.08 0.86 -25.31
N ALA A 439 19.18 1.56 -25.51
CA ALA A 439 20.24 1.12 -26.44
C ALA A 439 20.94 -0.17 -25.95
N THR A 440 20.76 -0.55 -24.68
CA THR A 440 21.30 -1.79 -24.10
C THR A 440 20.38 -2.99 -24.26
N ALA A 441 19.17 -2.81 -24.77
CA ALA A 441 18.22 -3.90 -25.02
C ALA A 441 18.79 -4.92 -25.99
N LYS A 442 18.79 -6.20 -25.59
CA LYS A 442 19.27 -7.31 -26.42
C LYS A 442 18.32 -7.64 -27.55
N ASP A 443 17.01 -7.43 -27.33
CA ASP A 443 15.95 -7.69 -28.28
C ASP A 443 15.02 -6.46 -28.40
N PRO A 444 15.32 -5.53 -29.33
CA PRO A 444 14.51 -4.32 -29.51
C PRO A 444 13.05 -4.58 -29.93
N GLU A 445 12.74 -5.76 -30.47
CA GLU A 445 11.36 -6.12 -30.86
C GLU A 445 10.49 -6.45 -29.64
N LYS A 446 11.10 -6.90 -28.54
CA LYS A 446 10.44 -7.17 -27.27
C LYS A 446 10.38 -5.97 -26.33
N CYS A 447 10.73 -4.79 -26.85
CA CYS A 447 10.78 -3.59 -26.04
C CYS A 447 9.40 -3.18 -25.52
N SER A 448 9.30 -3.10 -24.20
CA SER A 448 8.09 -2.72 -23.46
C SER A 448 8.42 -1.73 -22.33
N LEU A 449 7.41 -1.17 -21.69
CA LEU A 449 7.59 -0.37 -20.49
C LEU A 449 7.73 -1.30 -19.29
N HIS A 450 8.71 -1.04 -18.44
CA HIS A 450 8.90 -1.71 -17.16
C HIS A 450 8.75 -0.70 -16.03
N ILE A 451 7.85 -0.98 -15.09
CA ILE A 451 7.55 -0.13 -13.96
C ILE A 451 8.54 -0.44 -12.83
N HIS A 452 9.11 0.61 -12.25
CA HIS A 452 9.98 0.53 -11.10
C HIS A 452 9.14 0.68 -9.82
N ALA A 453 9.15 -0.33 -8.97
CA ALA A 453 8.42 -0.36 -7.71
C ALA A 453 9.31 -0.83 -6.54
N ALA A 454 8.82 -1.66 -5.65
CA ALA A 454 9.53 -2.08 -4.44
C ALA A 454 10.83 -2.83 -4.73
N TYR A 455 10.87 -3.67 -5.76
CA TYR A 455 12.10 -4.35 -6.20
C TYR A 455 13.21 -3.35 -6.55
N SER A 456 12.89 -2.35 -7.37
CA SER A 456 13.86 -1.32 -7.76
C SER A 456 14.39 -0.53 -6.56
N THR A 457 13.51 -0.22 -5.60
CA THR A 457 13.90 0.44 -4.35
C THR A 457 14.83 -0.45 -3.51
N ALA A 458 14.53 -1.74 -3.39
CA ALA A 458 15.37 -2.71 -2.68
C ALA A 458 16.74 -2.89 -3.34
N MET A 459 16.80 -2.83 -4.67
CA MET A 459 18.05 -2.84 -5.45
C MET A 459 18.79 -1.50 -5.41
N ARG A 460 18.33 -0.53 -4.61
CA ARG A 460 18.90 0.81 -4.45
C ARG A 460 18.98 1.62 -5.75
N LEU A 461 18.08 1.35 -6.67
CA LEU A 461 17.90 2.22 -7.83
C LEU A 461 17.31 3.55 -7.37
N ASN A 462 17.62 4.61 -8.09
CA ASN A 462 17.15 5.96 -7.72
C ASN A 462 15.67 6.15 -8.05
N VAL A 463 14.81 5.45 -7.31
CA VAL A 463 13.34 5.47 -7.42
C VAL A 463 12.77 6.02 -6.12
N PRO A 464 12.44 7.32 -6.08
CA PRO A 464 12.02 7.97 -4.83
C PRO A 464 10.57 7.64 -4.44
N MET A 465 9.74 7.12 -5.36
CA MET A 465 8.33 6.83 -5.13
C MET A 465 7.87 5.58 -5.85
N LEU A 466 6.96 4.86 -5.22
CA LEU A 466 6.22 3.76 -5.81
C LEU A 466 5.18 4.27 -6.83
N PRO A 467 4.66 3.39 -7.70
CA PRO A 467 3.54 3.74 -8.57
C PRO A 467 2.35 4.31 -7.78
N LEU A 468 1.71 5.33 -8.32
CA LEU A 468 0.64 6.06 -7.66
C LEU A 468 -0.62 6.09 -8.54
N SER A 469 -1.75 5.77 -7.95
CA SER A 469 -3.09 5.96 -8.49
C SER A 469 -4.06 6.29 -7.37
N GLU A 470 -5.10 7.06 -7.66
CA GLU A 470 -6.09 7.49 -6.67
C GLU A 470 -7.50 7.10 -7.11
N PRO A 471 -8.37 6.61 -6.21
CA PRO A 471 -9.70 6.13 -6.58
C PRO A 471 -10.58 7.17 -7.29
N ASN A 472 -10.40 8.44 -6.92
CA ASN A 472 -11.17 9.55 -7.48
C ASN A 472 -10.58 10.12 -8.78
N ALA A 473 -9.37 9.73 -9.14
CA ALA A 473 -8.68 10.16 -10.37
C ALA A 473 -8.77 9.07 -11.45
N VAL A 474 -9.97 8.87 -12.00
CA VAL A 474 -10.32 7.72 -12.86
C VAL A 474 -9.34 7.55 -14.03
N GLY A 475 -8.72 6.38 -14.11
CA GLY A 475 -7.78 5.99 -15.16
C GLY A 475 -6.36 6.55 -14.99
N LEU A 476 -6.14 7.49 -14.07
CA LEU A 476 -4.85 8.15 -13.92
C LEU A 476 -3.88 7.29 -13.08
N VAL A 477 -2.70 7.06 -13.64
CA VAL A 477 -1.59 6.35 -12.98
C VAL A 477 -0.29 7.07 -13.28
N LEU A 478 0.53 7.28 -12.24
CA LEU A 478 1.90 7.76 -12.38
C LEU A 478 2.87 6.69 -11.89
N ALA A 479 3.96 6.51 -12.61
CA ALA A 479 4.98 5.56 -12.20
C ALA A 479 6.36 5.94 -12.76
N HIS A 480 7.41 5.57 -12.03
CA HIS A 480 8.75 5.51 -12.60
C HIS A 480 8.87 4.28 -13.49
N GLY A 481 9.59 4.41 -14.58
CA GLY A 481 9.76 3.31 -15.51
C GLY A 481 11.01 3.43 -16.39
N SER A 482 11.30 2.35 -17.08
CA SER A 482 12.30 2.26 -18.14
C SER A 482 11.74 1.49 -19.33
N VAL A 483 12.22 1.79 -20.54
CA VAL A 483 11.73 1.16 -21.78
C VAL A 483 12.82 0.29 -22.36
N GLY A 484 12.61 -1.03 -22.37
CA GLY A 484 13.60 -2.00 -22.79
C GLY A 484 12.99 -3.40 -22.97
N ASP A 485 13.84 -4.41 -23.14
CA ASP A 485 13.45 -5.82 -23.11
C ASP A 485 13.37 -6.39 -21.68
N SER A 486 13.84 -5.62 -20.70
CA SER A 486 13.78 -5.92 -19.26
C SER A 486 13.95 -4.64 -18.46
N ILE A 487 13.69 -4.71 -17.15
CA ILE A 487 13.91 -3.58 -16.26
C ILE A 487 15.36 -3.14 -16.28
N SER A 488 15.60 -1.84 -16.51
CA SER A 488 16.94 -1.28 -16.61
C SER A 488 17.37 -0.67 -15.29
N VAL A 489 18.66 -0.81 -14.96
CA VAL A 489 19.29 -0.15 -13.80
C VAL A 489 19.59 1.34 -14.04
N MET A 490 19.31 1.85 -15.22
CA MET A 490 19.48 3.26 -15.58
C MET A 490 18.50 4.16 -14.81
N LYS A 491 18.73 5.47 -14.81
CA LYS A 491 17.83 6.43 -14.18
C LYS A 491 16.43 6.29 -14.76
N PRO A 492 15.42 6.00 -13.93
CA PRO A 492 14.06 5.90 -14.42
C PRO A 492 13.50 7.29 -14.76
N ASP A 493 12.64 7.32 -15.78
CA ASP A 493 11.81 8.48 -16.11
C ASP A 493 10.43 8.33 -15.46
N VAL A 494 9.64 9.41 -15.44
CA VAL A 494 8.26 9.36 -14.98
C VAL A 494 7.32 9.19 -16.16
N TYR A 495 6.46 8.20 -16.05
CA TYR A 495 5.42 7.89 -17.03
C TYR A 495 4.04 8.15 -16.43
N VAL A 496 3.11 8.56 -17.28
CA VAL A 496 1.71 8.78 -16.94
C VAL A 496 0.82 7.96 -17.88
N SER A 497 -0.23 7.41 -17.31
CA SER A 497 -1.36 6.80 -18.02
C SER A 497 -2.65 7.49 -17.60
N ASP A 498 -3.57 7.71 -18.52
CA ASP A 498 -4.92 8.24 -18.28
C ASP A 498 -6.03 7.22 -18.61
N ASP A 499 -5.64 6.00 -18.94
CA ASP A 499 -6.52 4.89 -19.29
C ASP A 499 -6.30 3.62 -18.44
N GLY A 500 -5.78 3.80 -17.22
CA GLY A 500 -5.56 2.72 -16.27
C GLY A 500 -4.38 1.82 -16.59
N GLY A 501 -3.42 2.30 -17.38
CA GLY A 501 -2.20 1.54 -17.70
C GLY A 501 -2.26 0.82 -19.04
N TYR A 502 -3.30 1.03 -19.84
CA TYR A 502 -3.39 0.45 -21.20
C TYR A 502 -2.42 1.13 -22.16
N SER A 503 -2.29 2.45 -22.07
CA SER A 503 -1.27 3.22 -22.76
C SER A 503 -0.53 4.15 -21.81
N TRP A 504 0.71 4.47 -22.16
CA TRP A 504 1.61 5.26 -21.34
C TRP A 504 2.31 6.33 -22.15
N MET A 505 2.56 7.47 -21.53
CA MET A 505 3.40 8.53 -22.07
C MET A 505 4.50 8.91 -21.08
N LYS A 506 5.71 9.17 -21.56
CA LYS A 506 6.76 9.76 -20.77
C LYS A 506 6.40 11.21 -20.46
N ALA A 507 6.29 11.55 -19.18
CA ALA A 507 5.91 12.86 -18.70
C ALA A 507 7.11 13.70 -18.25
N LEU A 508 8.08 13.10 -17.56
CA LEU A 508 9.25 13.79 -17.01
C LEU A 508 10.51 12.95 -17.17
N ASP A 509 11.64 13.62 -17.40
CA ASP A 509 12.95 13.00 -17.42
C ASP A 509 13.51 12.87 -16.00
N GLY A 510 14.00 11.68 -15.67
CA GLY A 510 14.63 11.38 -14.39
C GLY A 510 13.65 11.21 -13.23
N PRO A 511 14.18 10.89 -12.04
CA PRO A 511 13.36 10.55 -10.88
C PRO A 511 12.71 11.80 -10.25
N HIS A 512 11.44 11.69 -9.88
CA HIS A 512 10.66 12.74 -9.23
C HIS A 512 9.83 12.18 -8.08
N HIS A 513 9.58 13.00 -7.07
CA HIS A 513 8.44 12.82 -6.18
C HIS A 513 7.20 13.38 -6.88
N TYR A 514 6.08 12.68 -6.81
CA TYR A 514 4.84 13.13 -7.45
C TYR A 514 3.63 12.87 -6.56
N ALA A 515 2.57 13.63 -6.79
CA ALA A 515 1.27 13.47 -6.14
C ALA A 515 0.14 13.73 -7.14
N ILE A 516 -0.94 12.98 -7.01
CA ILE A 516 -2.22 13.21 -7.69
C ILE A 516 -3.10 13.96 -6.70
N LEU A 517 -3.59 15.12 -7.08
CA LEU A 517 -4.37 16.01 -6.23
C LEU A 517 -5.68 16.39 -6.94
N ASP A 518 -6.64 16.88 -6.17
CA ASP A 518 -7.92 17.39 -6.67
C ASP A 518 -8.62 16.38 -7.62
N SER A 519 -8.74 15.13 -7.16
CA SER A 519 -9.35 14.02 -7.93
C SER A 519 -8.77 13.86 -9.35
N GLY A 520 -7.47 14.12 -9.52
CA GLY A 520 -6.78 14.06 -10.81
C GLY A 520 -6.78 15.37 -11.60
N GLY A 521 -7.39 16.44 -11.06
CA GLY A 521 -7.37 17.76 -11.68
C GLY A 521 -6.02 18.48 -11.55
N LEU A 522 -5.15 18.01 -10.65
CA LEU A 522 -3.83 18.58 -10.43
C LEU A 522 -2.80 17.46 -10.23
N LEU A 523 -1.71 17.54 -10.98
CA LEU A 523 -0.51 16.72 -10.76
C LEU A 523 0.61 17.62 -10.25
N VAL A 524 1.28 17.16 -9.21
CA VAL A 524 2.45 17.85 -8.65
C VAL A 524 3.64 16.92 -8.75
N ALA A 525 4.78 17.43 -9.22
CA ALA A 525 6.01 16.67 -9.27
C ALA A 525 7.19 17.52 -8.80
N VAL A 526 8.12 16.91 -8.06
CA VAL A 526 9.33 17.52 -7.54
C VAL A 526 10.52 16.66 -7.94
N GLU A 527 11.49 17.25 -8.65
CA GLU A 527 12.68 16.53 -9.08
C GLU A 527 13.48 16.01 -7.87
N HIS A 528 13.80 14.72 -7.89
CA HIS A 528 14.62 14.10 -6.87
C HIS A 528 16.11 14.31 -7.21
N SER A 529 16.76 15.22 -6.49
CA SER A 529 18.19 15.50 -6.64
C SER A 529 18.91 15.30 -5.31
N PRO A 530 19.86 14.35 -5.23
CA PRO A 530 20.61 14.11 -4.00
C PRO A 530 21.64 15.21 -3.68
N THR A 531 21.91 16.11 -4.62
CA THR A 531 22.99 17.09 -4.50
C THR A 531 22.54 18.56 -4.54
N GLN A 532 21.27 18.82 -4.78
CA GLN A 532 20.72 20.17 -4.82
C GLN A 532 19.48 20.27 -3.92
N PRO A 533 19.26 21.45 -3.30
CA PRO A 533 18.01 21.68 -2.58
C PRO A 533 16.83 21.44 -3.51
N ILE A 534 15.75 20.85 -2.97
CA ILE A 534 14.51 20.62 -3.71
C ILE A 534 13.92 22.01 -3.99
N ASN A 535 14.18 22.51 -5.18
CA ASN A 535 13.90 23.89 -5.55
C ASN A 535 12.72 24.03 -6.51
N LYS A 536 12.10 22.93 -6.97
CA LYS A 536 11.13 23.03 -8.07
C LYS A 536 9.99 22.03 -7.91
N ILE A 537 8.78 22.54 -7.75
CA ILE A 537 7.53 21.82 -7.99
C ILE A 537 7.13 22.08 -9.45
N LYS A 538 6.95 21.02 -10.24
CA LYS A 538 6.48 21.11 -11.63
C LYS A 538 5.05 20.68 -11.70
#